data_966bde7ed956812ed8ae0281f436fcca
#
_entry.id   966bde7ed956812ed8ae0281f436fcca
#
_cell.length_a   1.000
_cell.length_b   1.000
_cell.length_c   1.000
_cell.angle_alpha   90.00
_cell.angle_beta   90.00
_cell.angle_gamma   90.00
#
_symmetry.space_group_name_H-M   'P 1'
#
loop_
_entity.id
_entity.type
_entity.pdbx_description
1 polymer ?
#
loop_
_entity_poly.entity_id
_entity_poly.type
_entity_poly.pdbx_seq_one_letter_code
_entity_poly.pdbx_strand_id
1 'polypeptide(L)'
;QLETSETCFAPVLDMAEAATHPHNAARGTFIEVDGMLQPAPAPRFSRTPSATPTAGVEPGVDLAAALDGWGLDASEIQTLNASGVVS
;
A
#
# COMPACT_ATOMS: atom_id res chain seq x y z
N GLN A 1 31.95 -4.92 10.62
CA GLN A 1 33.15 -4.07 10.27
C GLN A 1 33.16 -3.68 8.79
N LEU A 2 32.63 -4.50 7.87
CA LEU A 2 32.61 -4.18 6.43
C LEU A 2 31.53 -3.13 6.08
N GLU A 3 30.41 -3.09 6.79
CA GLU A 3 29.30 -2.14 6.55
C GLU A 3 29.68 -0.67 6.76
N THR A 4 30.71 -0.41 7.54
CA THR A 4 31.24 0.94 7.82
C THR A 4 32.47 1.31 7.03
N SER A 5 32.92 0.45 6.13
CA SER A 5 34.09 0.67 5.27
C SER A 5 33.65 1.12 3.86
N GLU A 6 34.49 1.88 3.18
CA GLU A 6 34.26 2.32 1.78
C GLU A 6 34.45 1.15 0.78
N THR A 7 33.83 0.03 1.06
CA THR A 7 33.82 -1.15 0.17
C THR A 7 32.48 -1.30 -0.49
N CYS A 8 32.42 -1.78 -1.72
CA CYS A 8 31.19 -2.13 -2.43
C CYS A 8 30.59 -3.41 -1.81
N PHE A 9 30.07 -3.29 -0.59
CA PHE A 9 29.47 -4.37 0.19
C PHE A 9 28.09 -3.98 0.67
N ALA A 10 27.14 -4.91 0.57
CA ALA A 10 25.82 -4.78 1.17
C ALA A 10 25.39 -6.14 1.73
N PRO A 11 24.73 -6.17 2.90
CA PRO A 11 24.17 -7.41 3.44
C PRO A 11 23.01 -7.89 2.56
N VAL A 12 22.88 -9.21 2.42
CA VAL A 12 21.67 -9.82 1.87
C VAL A 12 20.73 -10.08 3.04
N LEU A 13 19.60 -9.37 3.06
CA LEU A 13 18.63 -9.41 4.14
C LEU A 13 17.43 -10.26 3.74
N ASP A 14 16.85 -10.96 4.69
CA ASP A 14 15.51 -11.53 4.51
C ASP A 14 14.41 -10.44 4.65
N MET A 15 13.14 -10.81 4.44
CA MET A 15 12.02 -9.86 4.45
C MET A 15 11.81 -9.20 5.82
N ALA A 16 12.02 -9.95 6.91
CA ALA A 16 11.86 -9.44 8.26
C ALA A 16 13.03 -8.53 8.65
N GLU A 17 14.25 -8.93 8.31
CA GLU A 17 15.45 -8.14 8.53
C GLU A 17 15.41 -6.82 7.74
N ALA A 18 14.94 -6.86 6.50
CA ALA A 18 14.85 -5.68 5.64
C ALA A 18 13.98 -4.57 6.26
N ALA A 19 12.89 -4.93 6.94
CA ALA A 19 12.00 -3.96 7.57
C ALA A 19 12.64 -3.22 8.74
N THR A 20 13.50 -3.90 9.49
CA THR A 20 14.16 -3.36 10.70
C THR A 20 15.56 -2.80 10.43
N HIS A 21 16.08 -2.99 9.22
CA HIS A 21 17.39 -2.50 8.85
C HIS A 21 17.49 -0.98 9.03
N PRO A 22 18.54 -0.44 9.70
CA PRO A 22 18.64 0.98 10.04
C PRO A 22 18.44 1.93 8.86
N HIS A 23 18.97 1.59 7.68
CA HIS A 23 18.80 2.39 6.47
C HIS A 23 17.32 2.45 6.02
N ASN A 24 16.64 1.31 6.00
CA ASN A 24 15.24 1.22 5.59
C ASN A 24 14.32 1.89 6.61
N ALA A 25 14.60 1.72 7.90
CA ALA A 25 13.86 2.38 8.98
C ALA A 25 14.03 3.90 8.91
N ALA A 26 15.26 4.41 8.76
CA ALA A 26 15.52 5.85 8.63
C ALA A 26 14.85 6.47 7.40
N ARG A 27 14.68 5.71 6.32
CA ARG A 27 13.99 6.15 5.11
C ARG A 27 12.47 5.93 5.15
N GLY A 28 11.94 5.25 6.17
CA GLY A 28 10.53 4.87 6.20
C GLY A 28 10.13 4.07 4.95
N THR A 29 10.96 3.08 4.57
CA THR A 29 10.75 2.26 3.38
C THR A 29 9.56 1.32 3.54
N PHE A 30 9.26 0.95 4.77
CA PHE A 30 8.12 0.12 5.15
C PHE A 30 7.19 0.90 6.06
N ILE A 31 5.90 0.62 5.96
CA ILE A 31 4.84 1.18 6.79
C ILE A 31 3.94 0.06 7.28
N GLU A 32 3.27 0.29 8.38
CA GLU A 32 2.24 -0.63 8.89
C GLU A 32 0.86 -0.07 8.55
N VAL A 33 0.02 -0.88 7.93
CA VAL A 33 -1.36 -0.55 7.60
C VAL A 33 -2.23 -1.70 8.09
N ASP A 34 -3.10 -1.41 9.04
CA ASP A 34 -4.01 -2.40 9.67
C ASP A 34 -3.27 -3.66 10.20
N GLY A 35 -2.15 -3.44 10.88
CA GLY A 35 -1.32 -4.52 11.42
C GLY A 35 -0.49 -5.29 10.39
N MET A 36 -0.55 -4.92 9.12
CA MET A 36 0.25 -5.52 8.06
C MET A 36 1.41 -4.62 7.65
N LEU A 37 2.63 -5.16 7.75
CA LEU A 37 3.82 -4.49 7.26
C LEU A 37 3.89 -4.57 5.74
N GLN A 38 4.02 -3.42 5.09
CA GLN A 38 4.09 -3.32 3.63
C GLN A 38 5.05 -2.22 3.19
N PRO A 39 5.53 -2.24 1.94
CA PRO A 39 6.32 -1.14 1.40
C PRO A 39 5.54 0.18 1.40
N ALA A 40 6.22 1.27 1.76
CA ALA A 40 5.66 2.60 1.63
C ALA A 40 5.49 2.98 0.14
N PRO A 41 4.58 3.91 -0.19
CA PRO A 41 4.41 4.38 -1.56
C PRO A 41 5.71 4.93 -2.15
N ALA A 42 5.98 4.56 -3.40
CA ALA A 42 7.11 5.03 -4.18
C ALA A 42 6.64 5.28 -5.63
N PRO A 43 7.24 6.26 -6.34
CA PRO A 43 8.26 7.21 -5.90
C PRO A 43 7.74 8.26 -4.91
N ARG A 44 8.67 8.95 -4.23
CA ARG A 44 8.35 10.02 -3.26
C ARG A 44 8.52 11.37 -3.91
N PHE A 45 7.42 12.10 -4.04
CA PHE A 45 7.39 13.43 -4.61
C PHE A 45 7.37 14.50 -3.50
N SER A 46 8.19 15.54 -3.64
CA SER A 46 8.28 16.60 -2.64
C SER A 46 7.05 17.53 -2.60
N ARG A 47 6.40 17.74 -3.75
CA ARG A 47 5.24 18.64 -3.87
C ARG A 47 3.89 17.93 -3.81
N THR A 48 3.84 16.67 -4.21
CA THR A 48 2.63 15.84 -4.27
C THR A 48 2.92 14.49 -3.62
N PRO A 49 3.12 14.45 -2.29
CA PRO A 49 3.40 13.19 -1.61
C PRO A 49 2.24 12.21 -1.83
N SER A 50 2.58 10.96 -2.07
CA SER A 50 1.58 9.90 -2.17
C SER A 50 0.89 9.70 -0.81
N ALA A 51 -0.43 9.52 -0.83
CA ALA A 51 -1.18 9.19 0.36
C ALA A 51 -0.78 7.80 0.89
N THR A 52 -0.84 7.62 2.19
CA THR A 52 -0.73 6.28 2.79
C THR A 52 -1.90 5.43 2.28
N PRO A 53 -1.65 4.22 1.77
CA PRO A 53 -2.73 3.33 1.33
C PRO A 53 -3.64 2.95 2.50
N THR A 54 -4.90 2.73 2.21
CA THR A 54 -5.85 2.15 3.15
C THR A 54 -5.69 0.64 3.20
N ALA A 55 -6.17 0.02 4.28
CA ALA A 55 -6.27 -1.43 4.36
C ALA A 55 -7.11 -2.00 3.21
N GLY A 56 -6.79 -3.20 2.78
CA GLY A 56 -7.63 -3.95 1.85
C GLY A 56 -8.99 -4.25 2.48
N VAL A 57 -10.04 -4.23 1.67
CA VAL A 57 -11.38 -4.64 2.09
C VAL A 57 -11.71 -6.00 1.47
N GLU A 58 -12.59 -6.74 2.12
CA GLU A 58 -13.11 -8.00 1.57
C GLU A 58 -13.84 -7.73 0.25
N PRO A 59 -13.66 -8.58 -0.77
CA PRO A 59 -14.40 -8.45 -2.03
C PRO A 59 -15.91 -8.43 -1.81
N GLY A 60 -16.61 -7.54 -2.50
CA GLY A 60 -18.07 -7.41 -2.43
C GLY A 60 -18.61 -6.67 -1.20
N VAL A 61 -17.74 -6.28 -0.26
CA VAL A 61 -18.13 -5.44 0.87
C VAL A 61 -18.16 -3.97 0.43
N ASP A 62 -19.31 -3.34 0.67
CA ASP A 62 -19.52 -1.91 0.39
C ASP A 62 -19.27 -1.49 -1.06
N LEU A 63 -19.99 -2.15 -1.98
CA LEU A 63 -19.96 -1.83 -3.41
C LEU A 63 -20.29 -0.35 -3.69
N ALA A 64 -21.18 0.24 -2.90
CA ALA A 64 -21.55 1.64 -3.06
C ALA A 64 -20.36 2.58 -2.79
N ALA A 65 -19.63 2.34 -1.71
CA ALA A 65 -18.41 3.11 -1.41
C ALA A 65 -17.29 2.88 -2.43
N ALA A 66 -17.17 1.65 -2.95
CA ALA A 66 -16.16 1.34 -3.97
C ALA A 66 -16.41 2.06 -5.30
N LEU A 67 -17.68 2.32 -5.63
CA LEU A 67 -18.11 3.01 -6.85
C LEU A 67 -18.41 4.50 -6.63
N ASP A 68 -18.20 5.00 -5.41
CA ASP A 68 -18.38 6.44 -5.12
C ASP A 68 -17.43 7.29 -5.97
N GLY A 69 -17.97 8.36 -6.54
CA GLY A 69 -17.21 9.24 -7.42
C GLY A 69 -16.99 8.75 -8.86
N TRP A 70 -17.48 7.55 -9.22
CA TRP A 70 -17.40 7.04 -10.61
C TRP A 70 -18.50 7.57 -11.52
N GLY A 71 -19.39 8.42 -10.99
CA GLY A 71 -20.49 9.02 -11.74
C GLY A 71 -21.71 8.13 -11.92
N LEU A 72 -21.79 7.05 -11.16
CA LEU A 72 -22.93 6.14 -11.12
C LEU A 72 -23.90 6.58 -10.00
N ASP A 73 -25.19 6.55 -10.28
CA ASP A 73 -26.20 6.76 -9.25
C ASP A 73 -26.54 5.47 -8.49
N ALA A 74 -27.26 5.60 -7.38
CA ALA A 74 -27.61 4.45 -6.53
C ALA A 74 -28.46 3.39 -7.27
N SER A 75 -29.27 3.78 -8.24
CA SER A 75 -30.11 2.86 -9.01
C SER A 75 -29.32 2.08 -10.03
N GLU A 76 -28.32 2.70 -10.62
CA GLU A 76 -27.36 2.06 -11.53
C GLU A 76 -26.49 1.04 -10.80
N ILE A 77 -25.96 1.40 -9.63
CA ILE A 77 -25.19 0.48 -8.77
C ILE A 77 -26.04 -0.73 -8.37
N GLN A 78 -27.31 -0.50 -7.99
CA GLN A 78 -28.22 -1.57 -7.63
C GLN A 78 -28.52 -2.51 -8.81
N THR A 79 -28.66 -1.96 -10.01
CA THR A 79 -28.85 -2.73 -11.24
C THR A 79 -27.65 -3.58 -11.57
N LEU A 80 -26.44 -3.02 -11.47
CA LEU A 80 -25.18 -3.74 -11.68
C LEU A 80 -25.01 -4.90 -10.68
N ASN A 81 -25.30 -4.66 -9.41
CA ASN A 81 -25.27 -5.70 -8.39
C ASN A 81 -26.28 -6.82 -8.68
N ALA A 82 -27.54 -6.46 -9.01
CA ALA A 82 -28.58 -7.44 -9.32
C ALA A 82 -28.30 -8.27 -10.59
N SER A 83 -27.55 -7.72 -11.52
CA SER A 83 -27.14 -8.41 -12.75
C SER A 83 -25.96 -9.36 -12.55
N GLY A 84 -25.28 -9.33 -11.38
CA GLY A 84 -24.11 -10.13 -11.09
C GLY A 84 -22.83 -9.69 -11.84
N VAL A 85 -22.85 -8.50 -12.42
CA VAL A 85 -21.66 -7.92 -13.10
C VAL A 85 -20.61 -7.48 -12.08
N VAL A 86 -21.06 -7.06 -10.91
CA VAL A 86 -20.24 -6.68 -9.75
C VAL A 86 -20.69 -7.49 -8.54
N SER A 87 -19.73 -8.01 -7.80
CA SER A 87 -19.96 -8.81 -6.59
C SER A 87 -18.82 -8.61 -5.61
#